data_3a8fc3954069571c4bbf3b2332e4b26c
#
_entry.id   3a8fc3954069571c4bbf3b2332e4b26c
#
_cell.length_a   1.000
_cell.length_b   1.000
_cell.length_c   1.000
_cell.angle_alpha   90.00
_cell.angle_beta   90.00
_cell.angle_gamma   90.00
#
_symmetry.space_group_name_H-M   'P 1'
#
loop_
_entity.id
_entity.type
_entity.pdbx_description
1 polymer ?
#
loop_
_entity_poly.entity_id
_entity_poly.type
_entity_poly.pdbx_seq_one_letter_code
_entity_poly.pdbx_strand_id
1 'polypeptide(L)'
;WEEVKDRLKTPASKLSGGQQQRLCLARSLAVEPSYLLADESTSALDPISSKKVEQLFTELKKDYSIVMVTHTLRQALRIADHVIFMYLGEVIEEGSAEEVFKNPKHELTKEYLNGAFS
;
A
#
# COMPACT_ATOMS: atom_id res chain seq x y z
N TRP A 1 -19.43 0.18 3.35
CA TRP A 1 -20.76 0.74 3.05
C TRP A 1 -21.45 1.23 4.32
N GLU A 2 -21.57 0.42 5.35
CA GLU A 2 -22.29 0.74 6.60
C GLU A 2 -21.81 2.05 7.26
N GLU A 3 -20.53 2.39 7.14
CA GLU A 3 -19.96 3.61 7.72
C GLU A 3 -20.42 4.91 7.04
N VAL A 4 -20.94 4.85 5.81
CA VAL A 4 -21.20 6.04 4.98
C VAL A 4 -22.59 6.06 4.33
N LYS A 5 -23.36 5.00 4.40
CA LYS A 5 -24.67 4.88 3.72
C LYS A 5 -25.64 6.02 4.05
N ASP A 6 -25.64 6.50 5.30
CA ASP A 6 -26.50 7.59 5.75
C ASP A 6 -25.90 8.99 5.54
N ARG A 7 -24.71 9.06 4.92
CA ARG A 7 -23.92 10.27 4.72
C ARG A 7 -23.65 10.59 3.25
N LEU A 8 -24.42 10.05 2.31
CA LEU A 8 -24.20 10.21 0.87
C LEU A 8 -24.27 11.66 0.38
N LYS A 9 -24.99 12.55 1.09
CA LYS A 9 -25.07 13.98 0.81
C LYS A 9 -24.03 14.82 1.58
N THR A 10 -23.23 14.19 2.43
CA THR A 10 -22.20 14.88 3.21
C THR A 10 -20.95 15.05 2.34
N PRO A 11 -20.32 16.25 2.29
CA PRO A 11 -19.06 16.43 1.59
C PRO A 11 -17.98 15.44 2.07
N ALA A 12 -17.24 14.86 1.13
CA ALA A 12 -16.20 13.88 1.45
C ALA A 12 -15.10 14.42 2.38
N SER A 13 -14.86 15.74 2.37
CA SER A 13 -13.96 16.42 3.29
C SER A 13 -14.34 16.30 4.78
N LYS A 14 -15.57 15.92 5.08
CA LYS A 14 -16.07 15.66 6.46
C LYS A 14 -15.94 14.18 6.89
N LEU A 15 -15.42 13.34 6.03
CA LEU A 15 -15.09 11.94 6.35
C LEU A 15 -13.73 11.87 7.06
N SER A 16 -13.50 10.82 7.85
CA SER A 16 -12.17 10.55 8.39
C SER A 16 -11.16 10.24 7.27
N GLY A 17 -9.86 10.43 7.52
CA GLY A 17 -8.82 10.16 6.53
C GLY A 17 -8.91 8.74 5.95
N GLY A 18 -9.11 7.73 6.79
CA GLY A 18 -9.30 6.34 6.34
C GLY A 18 -10.58 6.13 5.52
N GLN A 19 -11.67 6.84 5.84
CA GLN A 19 -12.89 6.80 5.03
C GLN A 19 -12.68 7.48 3.68
N GLN A 20 -11.95 8.60 3.63
CA GLN A 20 -11.59 9.28 2.39
C GLN A 20 -10.74 8.37 1.49
N GLN A 21 -9.74 7.68 2.03
CA GLN A 21 -8.90 6.74 1.27
C GLN A 21 -9.72 5.58 0.70
N ARG A 22 -10.60 4.98 1.50
CA ARG A 22 -11.50 3.92 1.00
C ARG A 22 -12.49 4.43 -0.06
N LEU A 23 -12.94 5.68 0.05
CA LEU A 23 -13.77 6.31 -0.98
C LEU A 23 -12.98 6.55 -2.27
N CYS A 24 -11.73 7.02 -2.18
CA CYS A 24 -10.84 7.16 -3.34
C CYS A 24 -10.61 5.81 -4.04
N LEU A 25 -10.36 4.76 -3.27
CA LEU A 25 -10.18 3.41 -3.81
C LEU A 25 -11.46 2.92 -4.50
N ALA A 26 -12.62 3.07 -3.86
CA ALA A 26 -13.90 2.70 -4.47
C ALA A 26 -14.19 3.46 -5.77
N ARG A 27 -13.81 4.74 -5.84
CA ARG A 27 -13.92 5.55 -7.06
C ARG A 27 -12.99 5.06 -8.17
N SER A 28 -11.76 4.66 -7.81
CA SER A 28 -10.80 4.11 -8.77
C SER A 28 -11.27 2.77 -9.33
N LEU A 29 -11.93 1.95 -8.52
CA LEU A 29 -12.49 0.66 -8.93
C LEU A 29 -13.74 0.78 -9.82
N ALA A 30 -14.48 1.89 -9.72
CA ALA A 30 -15.73 2.09 -10.46
C ALA A 30 -15.56 2.14 -11.99
N VAL A 31 -14.34 2.34 -12.49
CA VAL A 31 -14.00 2.30 -13.91
C VAL A 31 -13.46 0.94 -14.38
N GLU A 32 -13.51 -0.07 -13.53
CA GLU A 32 -13.02 -1.45 -13.79
C GLU A 32 -11.59 -1.48 -14.37
N PRO A 33 -10.60 -0.92 -13.66
CA PRO A 33 -9.24 -0.80 -14.18
C PRO A 33 -8.54 -2.16 -14.23
N SER A 34 -7.61 -2.35 -15.17
CA SER A 34 -6.74 -3.53 -15.19
C SER A 34 -5.64 -3.46 -14.14
N TYR A 35 -5.22 -2.25 -13.76
CA TYR A 35 -4.14 -1.98 -12.80
C TYR A 35 -4.55 -0.91 -11.81
N LEU A 36 -4.16 -1.08 -10.54
CA LEU A 36 -4.29 -0.07 -9.50
C LEU A 36 -2.91 0.46 -9.13
N LEU A 37 -2.76 1.79 -9.15
CA LEU A 37 -1.55 2.46 -8.69
C LEU A 37 -1.86 3.12 -7.34
N ALA A 38 -1.11 2.75 -6.32
CA ALA A 38 -1.29 3.24 -4.95
C ALA A 38 0.01 3.89 -4.47
N ASP A 39 0.04 5.21 -4.45
CA ASP A 39 1.18 5.98 -3.97
C ASP A 39 0.94 6.42 -2.53
N GLU A 40 1.74 5.88 -1.61
CA GLU A 40 1.71 6.15 -0.17
C GLU A 40 0.30 6.20 0.47
N SER A 41 -0.59 5.33 0.01
CA SER A 41 -2.04 5.38 0.30
C SER A 41 -2.41 5.27 1.79
N THR A 42 -1.46 4.98 2.68
CA THR A 42 -1.67 4.86 4.12
C THR A 42 -0.80 5.79 4.96
N SER A 43 0.08 6.59 4.36
CA SER A 43 1.09 7.41 5.07
C SER A 43 0.49 8.43 6.05
N ALA A 44 -0.68 8.98 5.73
CA ALA A 44 -1.38 9.97 6.57
C ALA A 44 -2.45 9.37 7.50
N LEU A 45 -2.50 8.04 7.61
CA LEU A 45 -3.53 7.36 8.39
C LEU A 45 -3.02 6.91 9.76
N ASP A 46 -3.94 6.89 10.73
CA ASP A 46 -3.70 6.21 12.01
C ASP A 46 -3.52 4.69 11.81
N PRO A 47 -2.89 3.96 12.74
CA PRO A 47 -2.59 2.54 12.58
C PRO A 47 -3.81 1.64 12.33
N ILE A 48 -4.96 1.98 12.91
CA ILE A 48 -6.20 1.19 12.76
C ILE A 48 -6.75 1.38 11.34
N SER A 49 -6.79 2.62 10.87
CA SER A 49 -7.24 2.97 9.51
C SER A 49 -6.30 2.40 8.45
N SER A 50 -4.98 2.47 8.66
CA SER A 50 -3.97 1.87 7.78
C SER A 50 -4.20 0.38 7.62
N LYS A 51 -4.40 -0.34 8.73
CA LYS A 51 -4.66 -1.78 8.70
C LYS A 51 -5.92 -2.15 7.91
N LYS A 52 -6.99 -1.36 8.03
CA LYS A 52 -8.22 -1.56 7.24
C LYS A 52 -7.98 -1.38 5.74
N VAL A 53 -7.19 -0.37 5.34
CA VAL A 53 -6.84 -0.13 3.94
C VAL A 53 -5.92 -1.23 3.42
N GLU A 54 -4.94 -1.69 4.18
CA GLU A 54 -4.08 -2.83 3.83
C GLU A 54 -4.88 -4.12 3.61
N GLN A 55 -5.87 -4.40 4.44
CA GLN A 55 -6.76 -5.56 4.27
C GLN A 55 -7.52 -5.48 2.94
N LEU A 56 -8.02 -4.29 2.57
CA LEU A 56 -8.66 -4.09 1.27
C LEU A 56 -7.71 -4.36 0.11
N PHE A 57 -6.46 -3.90 0.16
CA PHE A 57 -5.47 -4.22 -0.88
C PHE A 57 -5.18 -5.73 -0.94
N THR A 58 -5.12 -6.41 0.20
CA THR A 58 -4.93 -7.87 0.25
C THR A 58 -6.12 -8.63 -0.38
N GLU A 59 -7.33 -8.11 -0.26
CA GLU A 59 -8.50 -8.67 -0.92
C GLU A 59 -8.48 -8.37 -2.42
N LEU A 60 -8.22 -7.12 -2.80
CA LEU A 60 -8.23 -6.64 -4.18
C LEU A 60 -7.13 -7.28 -5.05
N LYS A 61 -5.98 -7.63 -4.49
CA LYS A 61 -4.89 -8.26 -5.26
C LYS A 61 -5.26 -9.64 -5.84
N LYS A 62 -6.41 -10.21 -5.47
CA LYS A 62 -6.93 -11.44 -6.06
C LYS A 62 -7.50 -11.21 -7.46
N ASP A 63 -8.00 -10.00 -7.71
CA ASP A 63 -8.71 -9.64 -8.93
C ASP A 63 -7.99 -8.57 -9.74
N TYR A 64 -7.07 -7.80 -9.11
CA TYR A 64 -6.36 -6.68 -9.71
C TYR A 64 -4.85 -6.81 -9.56
N SER A 65 -4.12 -6.35 -10.58
CA SER A 65 -2.69 -6.09 -10.46
C SER A 65 -2.49 -4.74 -9.75
N ILE A 66 -1.76 -4.76 -8.63
CA ILE A 66 -1.57 -3.56 -7.79
C ILE A 66 -0.10 -3.20 -7.75
N VAL A 67 0.24 -1.97 -8.15
CA VAL A 67 1.56 -1.37 -7.95
C VAL A 67 1.43 -0.38 -6.80
N MET A 68 2.19 -0.61 -5.73
CA MET A 68 2.16 0.23 -4.54
C MET A 68 3.52 0.84 -4.27
N VAL A 69 3.56 2.16 -4.05
CA VAL A 69 4.72 2.86 -3.52
C VAL A 69 4.52 3.05 -2.02
N THR A 70 5.50 2.65 -1.24
CA THR A 70 5.52 2.85 0.22
C THR A 70 6.96 2.96 0.73
N HIS A 71 7.16 3.83 1.71
CA HIS A 71 8.39 3.87 2.50
C HIS A 71 8.27 3.04 3.79
N THR A 72 7.11 2.45 4.04
CA THR A 72 6.85 1.64 5.23
C THR A 72 7.17 0.17 4.96
N LEU A 73 8.39 -0.24 5.31
CA LEU A 73 8.88 -1.60 5.11
C LEU A 73 7.96 -2.67 5.70
N ARG A 74 7.40 -2.42 6.89
CA ARG A 74 6.45 -3.34 7.54
C ARG A 74 5.17 -3.56 6.72
N GLN A 75 4.74 -2.54 5.98
CA GLN A 75 3.59 -2.65 5.07
C GLN A 75 3.96 -3.52 3.87
N ALA A 76 5.08 -3.24 3.20
CA ALA A 76 5.55 -4.03 2.08
C ALA A 76 5.70 -5.52 2.46
N LEU A 77 6.29 -5.82 3.62
CA LEU A 77 6.41 -7.19 4.15
C LEU A 77 5.08 -7.94 4.30
N ARG A 78 4.00 -7.22 4.62
CA ARG A 78 2.69 -7.86 4.86
C ARG A 78 1.90 -8.13 3.58
N ILE A 79 2.06 -7.29 2.56
CA ILE A 79 1.13 -7.30 1.42
C ILE A 79 1.78 -7.55 0.06
N ALA A 80 3.10 -7.33 -0.07
CA ALA A 80 3.79 -7.47 -1.35
C ALA A 80 4.02 -8.94 -1.72
N ASP A 81 3.85 -9.27 -2.98
CA ASP A 81 4.26 -10.54 -3.59
C ASP A 81 5.61 -10.36 -4.30
N HIS A 82 5.83 -9.19 -4.91
CA HIS A 82 7.06 -8.78 -5.56
C HIS A 82 7.50 -7.41 -5.06
N VAL A 83 8.79 -7.16 -4.96
CA VAL A 83 9.38 -5.93 -4.44
C VAL A 83 10.40 -5.38 -5.40
N ILE A 84 10.35 -4.07 -5.61
CA ILE A 84 11.38 -3.30 -6.31
C ILE A 84 11.90 -2.28 -5.31
N PHE A 85 13.14 -2.46 -4.86
CA PHE A 85 13.81 -1.50 -3.99
C PHE A 85 14.52 -0.44 -4.84
N MET A 86 14.14 0.82 -4.63
CA MET A 86 14.69 1.97 -5.34
C MET A 86 15.42 2.91 -4.38
N TYR A 87 16.54 3.45 -4.83
CA TYR A 87 17.30 4.45 -4.10
C TYR A 87 17.85 5.50 -5.08
N LEU A 88 17.65 6.77 -4.79
CA LEU A 88 18.08 7.92 -5.62
C LEU A 88 17.69 7.80 -7.11
N GLY A 89 16.51 7.25 -7.39
CA GLY A 89 15.99 7.11 -8.76
C GLY A 89 16.48 5.86 -9.51
N GLU A 90 17.30 5.02 -8.89
CA GLU A 90 17.81 3.78 -9.47
C GLU A 90 17.16 2.56 -8.84
N VAL A 91 16.92 1.52 -9.63
CA VAL A 91 16.50 0.20 -9.12
C VAL A 91 17.75 -0.49 -8.58
N ILE A 92 17.75 -0.75 -7.28
CA ILE A 92 18.88 -1.38 -6.57
C ILE A 92 18.71 -2.90 -6.53
N GLU A 93 17.50 -3.35 -6.22
CA GLU A 93 17.20 -4.78 -6.13
C GLU A 93 15.74 -5.03 -6.41
N GLU A 94 15.44 -6.14 -7.10
CA GLU A 94 14.07 -6.60 -7.33
C GLU A 94 13.97 -8.11 -7.19
N GLY A 95 12.79 -8.59 -6.82
CA GLY A 95 12.53 -10.03 -6.69
C GLY A 95 11.23 -10.31 -5.93
N SER A 96 11.00 -11.58 -5.63
CA SER A 96 9.91 -11.95 -4.74
C SER A 96 10.10 -11.29 -3.38
N ALA A 97 9.00 -10.95 -2.70
CA ALA A 97 9.07 -10.37 -1.37
C ALA A 97 9.88 -11.25 -0.40
N GLU A 98 9.73 -12.56 -0.51
CA GLU A 98 10.49 -13.50 0.31
C GLU A 98 12.01 -13.40 0.08
N GLU A 99 12.45 -13.34 -1.19
CA GLU A 99 13.89 -13.24 -1.50
C GLU A 99 14.47 -11.92 -1.05
N VAL A 100 13.84 -10.78 -1.43
CA VAL A 100 14.37 -9.46 -1.12
C VAL A 100 14.40 -9.19 0.38
N PHE A 101 13.39 -9.64 1.13
CA PHE A 101 13.32 -9.37 2.57
C PHE A 101 14.12 -10.36 3.43
N LYS A 102 14.22 -11.63 3.03
CA LYS A 102 14.94 -12.65 3.83
C LYS A 102 16.40 -12.85 3.40
N ASN A 103 16.68 -12.70 2.11
CA ASN A 103 17.99 -12.98 1.53
C ASN A 103 18.41 -11.86 0.55
N PRO A 104 18.47 -10.60 0.97
CA PRO A 104 18.86 -9.49 0.12
C PRO A 104 20.27 -9.70 -0.43
N LYS A 105 20.46 -9.44 -1.71
CA LYS A 105 21.75 -9.61 -2.40
C LYS A 105 22.58 -8.35 -2.37
N HIS A 106 21.91 -7.17 -2.49
CA HIS A 106 22.60 -5.88 -2.55
C HIS A 106 22.86 -5.30 -1.15
N GLU A 107 24.04 -4.72 -0.92
CA GLU A 107 24.40 -4.17 0.39
C GLU A 107 23.48 -3.04 0.85
N LEU A 108 23.10 -2.12 -0.05
CA LEU A 108 22.14 -1.04 0.30
C LEU A 108 20.79 -1.60 0.76
N THR A 109 20.33 -2.71 0.16
CA THR A 109 19.10 -3.38 0.59
C THR A 109 19.26 -3.93 2.00
N LYS A 110 20.39 -4.59 2.31
CA LYS A 110 20.69 -5.11 3.65
C LYS A 110 20.75 -4.01 4.70
N GLU A 111 21.44 -2.90 4.39
CA GLU A 111 21.54 -1.74 5.28
C GLU A 111 20.17 -1.13 5.56
N TYR A 112 19.35 -0.95 4.51
CA TYR A 112 17.99 -0.43 4.66
C TYR A 112 17.11 -1.34 5.52
N LEU A 113 17.15 -2.64 5.28
CA LEU A 113 16.39 -3.62 6.05
C LEU A 113 16.83 -3.67 7.52
N ASN A 114 18.13 -3.63 7.78
CA ASN A 114 18.69 -3.63 9.14
C ASN A 114 18.34 -2.35 9.89
N GLY A 115 18.39 -1.20 9.26
CA GLY A 115 18.03 0.08 9.85
C GLY A 115 16.53 0.22 10.15
N ALA A 116 15.68 -0.48 9.42
CA ALA A 116 14.22 -0.45 9.64
C ALA A 116 13.73 -1.40 10.74
N PHE A 117 14.59 -2.32 11.19
CA PHE A 117 14.26 -3.33 12.22
C PHE A 117 15.05 -3.16 13.52
N SER A 118 16.01 -2.25 13.60
CA SER A 118 16.81 -1.95 14.80
C SER A 118 16.16 -0.94 15.73
#